data_bbed811e65c3480e50923547c18c7e8b
#
_entry.id   bbed811e65c3480e50923547c18c7e8b
#
_cell.length_a   1.000
_cell.length_b   1.000
_cell.length_c   1.000
_cell.angle_alpha   90.00
_cell.angle_beta   90.00
_cell.angle_gamma   90.00
#
_symmetry.space_group_name_H-M   'P 1'
#
loop_
_entity.id
_entity.type
_entity.pdbx_description
1 polymer ?
#
loop_
_entity_poly.entity_id
_entity_poly.type
_entity_poly.pdbx_seq_one_letter_code
_entity_poly.pdbx_strand_id
1 'polypeptide(L)'
;HSFSRRQRQMCIRDRTGTDPGSVEHVVMGHALQTSGQAIFGARHAGLRSGIPEEVPMLTLNRLCGSGAQSIISATQMIMLGEADVVVAGGMENLSQAPHVLRGMRDTYKLGRPPSAGEELAQDMEDYLFTNLVDGVSGMFMAQTSDELCRRKGVEREQADEYAAMSHQRTEASVSSGTWEQEVVPVEAADGTVDHTHEDHVVLGTTLETLSGLRTHFGPHSLVTAGNASGVVDGAAAVVVKSASRAEADGDEPLSRIVSWGVVGLEPSIMAYGPVPSSLKAIEKAGLSVSDIDLWEINEAFAGQAVACIKDLGISYDIVNI
;
A
#
# COMPACT_ATOMS: atom_id res chain seq x y z
N HIS A 1 8.87 17.75 0.35
CA HIS A 1 10.02 17.22 1.08
C HIS A 1 11.06 16.71 0.08
N SER A 2 12.24 17.33 0.01
CA SER A 2 13.33 16.94 -0.86
C SER A 2 14.35 16.15 -0.06
N PHE A 3 14.37 14.82 -0.22
CA PHE A 3 15.47 14.00 0.28
C PHE A 3 16.83 14.51 -0.22
N SER A 4 17.84 14.54 0.61
CA SER A 4 19.19 14.88 0.16
C SER A 4 19.71 13.85 -0.85
N ARG A 5 20.59 14.27 -1.77
CA ARG A 5 21.15 13.37 -2.80
C ARG A 5 21.90 12.17 -2.18
N ARG A 6 22.47 12.34 -1.00
CA ARG A 6 23.18 11.32 -0.23
C ARG A 6 22.26 10.24 0.35
N GLN A 7 21.10 10.64 0.93
CA GLN A 7 20.13 9.71 1.51
C GLN A 7 19.46 8.84 0.45
N ARG A 8 19.23 9.38 -0.76
CA ARG A 8 18.58 8.66 -1.87
C ARG A 8 19.44 7.55 -2.47
N GLN A 9 20.77 7.71 -2.46
CA GLN A 9 21.71 6.67 -2.85
C GLN A 9 21.91 5.61 -1.76
N MET A 10 21.74 5.99 -0.48
CA MET A 10 21.91 5.11 0.66
C MET A 10 20.89 3.97 0.70
N CYS A 11 19.61 4.20 0.38
CA CYS A 11 18.56 3.20 0.61
C CYS A 11 18.71 1.93 -0.25
N ILE A 12 19.02 2.04 -1.53
CA ILE A 12 19.23 0.86 -2.40
C ILE A 12 20.61 0.25 -2.10
N ARG A 13 21.66 1.05 -2.10
CA ARG A 13 23.03 0.59 -1.97
C ARG A 13 23.35 0.03 -0.58
N ASP A 14 22.95 0.72 0.49
CA ASP A 14 23.38 0.38 1.84
C ASP A 14 22.57 -0.77 2.46
N ARG A 15 21.34 -1.02 1.98
CA ARG A 15 20.49 -2.11 2.45
C ARG A 15 20.60 -3.37 1.60
N THR A 16 20.76 -3.23 0.29
CA THR A 16 20.79 -4.38 -0.64
C THR A 16 22.15 -4.62 -1.26
N GLY A 17 23.13 -3.71 -1.10
CA GLY A 17 24.40 -3.76 -1.80
C GLY A 17 24.31 -3.56 -3.32
N THR A 18 23.11 -3.37 -3.88
CA THR A 18 22.90 -3.28 -5.33
C THR A 18 23.39 -1.93 -5.87
N ASP A 19 24.27 -1.99 -6.87
CA ASP A 19 24.71 -0.80 -7.62
C ASP A 19 23.53 -0.24 -8.43
N PRO A 20 23.16 1.04 -8.27
CA PRO A 20 22.13 1.68 -9.11
C PRO A 20 22.40 1.55 -10.61
N GLY A 21 23.68 1.50 -11.03
CA GLY A 21 24.09 1.29 -12.42
C GLY A 21 23.78 -0.10 -12.97
N SER A 22 23.50 -1.07 -12.10
CA SER A 22 23.12 -2.44 -12.50
C SER A 22 21.61 -2.64 -12.65
N VAL A 23 20.79 -1.65 -12.27
CA VAL A 23 19.34 -1.73 -12.37
C VAL A 23 18.92 -1.56 -13.83
N GLU A 24 18.08 -2.47 -14.30
CA GLU A 24 17.65 -2.53 -15.71
C GLU A 24 16.18 -2.07 -15.89
N HIS A 25 15.40 -2.07 -14.82
CA HIS A 25 14.05 -1.53 -14.84
C HIS A 25 13.60 -1.07 -13.45
N VAL A 26 12.65 -0.10 -13.40
CA VAL A 26 11.98 0.33 -12.17
C VAL A 26 10.48 0.23 -12.34
N VAL A 27 9.79 -0.41 -11.40
CA VAL A 27 8.32 -0.53 -11.38
C VAL A 27 7.80 -0.07 -10.04
N MET A 28 7.06 1.03 -10.02
CA MET A 28 6.48 1.59 -8.78
C MET A 28 4.97 1.66 -8.86
N GLY A 29 4.32 1.13 -7.82
CA GLY A 29 2.89 1.31 -7.60
C GLY A 29 2.58 2.73 -7.12
N HIS A 30 1.49 3.31 -7.61
CA HIS A 30 0.99 4.60 -7.17
C HIS A 30 -0.51 4.71 -7.47
N ALA A 31 -1.33 4.68 -6.44
CA ALA A 31 -2.77 4.59 -6.62
C ALA A 31 -3.41 5.96 -6.87
N LEU A 32 -3.00 7.00 -6.13
CA LEU A 32 -3.61 8.31 -6.18
C LEU A 32 -2.59 9.39 -6.55
N GLN A 33 -2.77 9.99 -7.73
CA GLN A 33 -1.90 11.05 -8.22
C GLN A 33 -2.26 12.40 -7.58
N THR A 34 -1.60 12.74 -6.49
CA THR A 34 -1.88 13.91 -5.67
C THR A 34 -1.17 15.19 -6.12
N SER A 35 -0.28 15.12 -7.09
CA SER A 35 0.41 16.28 -7.67
C SER A 35 0.69 16.11 -9.15
N GLY A 36 0.99 17.21 -9.85
CA GLY A 36 1.38 17.17 -11.27
C GLY A 36 2.67 16.39 -11.56
N GLN A 37 3.50 16.11 -10.55
CA GLN A 37 4.70 15.28 -10.67
C GLN A 37 4.46 13.80 -10.36
N ALA A 38 3.35 13.47 -9.72
CA ALA A 38 3.02 12.12 -9.31
C ALA A 38 2.88 11.13 -10.48
N ILE A 39 2.43 11.60 -11.65
CA ILE A 39 2.37 10.78 -12.88
C ILE A 39 3.74 10.27 -13.33
N PHE A 40 4.82 10.94 -12.95
CA PHE A 40 6.21 10.55 -13.23
C PHE A 40 6.86 9.85 -12.03
N GLY A 41 6.08 9.35 -11.07
CA GLY A 41 6.56 8.90 -9.77
C GLY A 41 7.73 7.93 -9.86
N ALA A 42 7.60 6.82 -10.58
CA ALA A 42 8.69 5.85 -10.77
C ALA A 42 9.92 6.50 -11.40
N ARG A 43 9.72 7.33 -12.45
CA ARG A 43 10.81 8.00 -13.16
C ARG A 43 11.59 8.95 -12.26
N HIS A 44 10.87 9.78 -11.50
CA HIS A 44 11.51 10.73 -10.61
C HIS A 44 12.20 10.03 -9.41
N ALA A 45 11.60 8.98 -8.87
CA ALA A 45 12.20 8.19 -7.80
C ALA A 45 13.51 7.53 -8.28
N GLY A 46 13.48 6.83 -9.41
CA GLY A 46 14.65 6.15 -9.97
C GLY A 46 15.81 7.11 -10.29
N LEU A 47 15.54 8.19 -11.03
CA LEU A 47 16.56 9.19 -11.36
C LEU A 47 17.18 9.83 -10.12
N ARG A 48 16.33 10.15 -9.13
CA ARG A 48 16.82 10.71 -7.86
C ARG A 48 17.59 9.71 -7.01
N SER A 49 17.41 8.43 -7.22
CA SER A 49 18.17 7.35 -6.57
C SER A 49 19.51 7.03 -7.28
N GLY A 50 19.82 7.72 -8.36
CA GLY A 50 21.07 7.54 -9.11
C GLY A 50 21.00 6.42 -10.15
N ILE A 51 19.83 5.87 -10.43
CA ILE A 51 19.62 4.93 -11.53
C ILE A 51 19.80 5.68 -12.85
N PRO A 52 20.53 5.11 -13.83
CA PRO A 52 20.83 5.76 -15.11
C PRO A 52 19.59 6.20 -15.87
N GLU A 53 19.72 7.26 -16.66
CA GLU A 53 18.60 7.83 -17.39
C GLU A 53 18.10 6.96 -18.55
N GLU A 54 18.91 6.04 -19.02
CA GLU A 54 18.57 5.05 -20.04
C GLU A 54 17.63 3.96 -19.53
N VAL A 55 17.58 3.75 -18.21
CA VAL A 55 16.75 2.71 -17.59
C VAL A 55 15.27 3.07 -17.70
N PRO A 56 14.44 2.19 -18.28
CA PRO A 56 13.01 2.40 -18.36
C PRO A 56 12.36 2.29 -16.98
N MET A 57 11.33 3.11 -16.74
CA MET A 57 10.65 3.18 -15.45
C MET A 57 9.14 3.28 -15.64
N LEU A 58 8.39 2.41 -14.94
CA LEU A 58 6.94 2.26 -15.04
C LEU A 58 6.26 2.64 -13.72
N THR A 59 5.30 3.54 -13.79
CA THR A 59 4.32 3.74 -12.71
C THR A 59 3.05 2.97 -13.06
N LEU A 60 2.58 2.11 -12.14
CA LEU A 60 1.39 1.32 -12.33
C LEU A 60 0.35 1.55 -11.23
N ASN A 61 -0.89 1.23 -11.51
CA ASN A 61 -2.00 1.35 -10.58
C ASN A 61 -2.87 0.09 -10.56
N ARG A 62 -2.99 -0.52 -9.39
CA ARG A 62 -3.96 -1.55 -9.01
C ARG A 62 -4.52 -1.21 -7.63
N LEU A 63 -4.72 0.08 -7.38
CA LEU A 63 -5.13 0.61 -6.08
C LEU A 63 -4.27 0.04 -4.94
N CYS A 64 -4.85 -0.39 -3.83
CA CYS A 64 -4.12 -0.95 -2.67
C CYS A 64 -3.20 -2.14 -3.01
N GLY A 65 -3.45 -2.85 -4.12
CA GLY A 65 -2.61 -3.94 -4.61
C GLY A 65 -1.42 -3.50 -5.49
N SER A 66 -1.18 -2.20 -5.67
CA SER A 66 -0.16 -1.68 -6.60
C SER A 66 1.26 -2.10 -6.20
N GLY A 67 1.58 -2.10 -4.92
CA GLY A 67 2.89 -2.57 -4.41
C GLY A 67 3.15 -4.03 -4.76
N ALA A 68 2.22 -4.93 -4.46
CA ALA A 68 2.31 -6.33 -4.84
C ALA A 68 2.37 -6.50 -6.37
N GLN A 69 1.58 -5.71 -7.13
CA GLN A 69 1.60 -5.75 -8.60
C GLN A 69 2.95 -5.31 -9.17
N SER A 70 3.64 -4.36 -8.55
CA SER A 70 4.96 -3.93 -9.01
C SER A 70 5.98 -5.09 -8.92
N ILE A 71 5.95 -5.86 -7.83
CA ILE A 71 6.78 -7.06 -7.64
C ILE A 71 6.41 -8.15 -8.66
N ILE A 72 5.11 -8.38 -8.89
CA ILE A 72 4.63 -9.31 -9.91
C ILE A 72 5.15 -8.91 -11.30
N SER A 73 5.04 -7.63 -11.66
CA SER A 73 5.50 -7.13 -12.96
C SER A 73 7.00 -7.24 -13.13
N ALA A 74 7.78 -6.92 -12.08
CA ALA A 74 9.23 -7.14 -12.06
C ALA A 74 9.59 -8.61 -12.28
N THR A 75 8.89 -9.52 -11.58
CA THR A 75 9.09 -10.96 -11.73
C THR A 75 8.77 -11.44 -13.16
N GLN A 76 7.68 -10.92 -13.75
CA GLN A 76 7.31 -11.23 -15.14
C GLN A 76 8.37 -10.77 -16.13
N MET A 77 8.94 -9.58 -15.99
CA MET A 77 10.04 -9.08 -16.83
C MET A 77 11.27 -10.00 -16.74
N ILE A 78 11.63 -10.43 -15.53
CA ILE A 78 12.75 -11.39 -15.32
C ILE A 78 12.45 -12.74 -15.97
N MET A 79 11.25 -13.28 -15.80
CA MET A 79 10.86 -14.56 -16.40
C MET A 79 10.82 -14.51 -17.93
N LEU A 80 10.56 -13.34 -18.53
CA LEU A 80 10.59 -13.12 -19.98
C LEU A 80 12.00 -12.83 -20.50
N GLY A 81 12.99 -12.67 -19.63
CA GLY A 81 14.37 -12.35 -20.02
C GLY A 81 14.54 -10.88 -20.47
N GLU A 82 13.64 -10.00 -20.08
CA GLU A 82 13.72 -8.56 -20.39
C GLU A 82 14.63 -7.79 -19.42
N ALA A 83 14.84 -8.32 -18.21
CA ALA A 83 15.71 -7.75 -17.19
C ALA A 83 16.15 -8.83 -16.20
N ASP A 84 17.31 -8.64 -15.56
CA ASP A 84 17.81 -9.47 -14.46
C ASP A 84 17.75 -8.75 -13.10
N VAL A 85 17.73 -7.40 -13.09
CA VAL A 85 17.70 -6.57 -11.88
C VAL A 85 16.63 -5.51 -12.01
N VAL A 86 15.57 -5.62 -11.19
CA VAL A 86 14.44 -4.70 -11.22
C VAL A 86 14.19 -4.13 -9.82
N VAL A 87 14.05 -2.82 -9.71
CA VAL A 87 13.54 -2.19 -8.48
C VAL A 87 12.01 -2.16 -8.56
N ALA A 88 11.35 -2.77 -7.59
CA ALA A 88 9.91 -2.80 -7.45
C ALA A 88 9.47 -2.16 -6.13
N GLY A 89 8.31 -1.52 -6.10
CA GLY A 89 7.85 -0.88 -4.87
C GLY A 89 6.55 -0.11 -5.06
N GLY A 90 6.33 0.83 -4.17
CA GLY A 90 5.20 1.75 -4.22
C GLY A 90 5.43 3.01 -3.39
N MET A 91 4.61 4.01 -3.63
CA MET A 91 4.64 5.28 -2.92
C MET A 91 3.26 5.92 -2.96
N GLU A 92 2.88 6.55 -1.86
CA GLU A 92 1.65 7.34 -1.76
C GLU A 92 1.90 8.59 -0.93
N ASN A 93 1.18 9.67 -1.27
CA ASN A 93 1.15 10.90 -0.51
C ASN A 93 -0.32 11.38 -0.42
N LEU A 94 -1.09 10.72 0.42
CA LEU A 94 -2.52 10.94 0.57
C LEU A 94 -2.84 12.24 1.34
N SER A 95 -1.93 12.67 2.22
CA SER A 95 -2.07 13.92 2.98
C SER A 95 -2.10 15.17 2.08
N GLN A 96 -1.58 15.06 0.85
CA GLN A 96 -1.58 16.15 -0.13
C GLN A 96 -2.62 15.95 -1.25
N ALA A 97 -3.60 15.10 -1.06
CA ALA A 97 -4.68 14.92 -2.02
C ALA A 97 -5.43 16.26 -2.25
N PRO A 98 -5.57 16.70 -3.51
CA PRO A 98 -6.16 18.00 -3.81
C PRO A 98 -7.68 17.96 -3.70
N HIS A 99 -8.28 19.14 -3.55
CA HIS A 99 -9.66 19.33 -3.96
C HIS A 99 -9.69 19.71 -5.44
N VAL A 100 -10.66 19.22 -6.20
CA VAL A 100 -10.76 19.41 -7.64
C VAL A 100 -12.06 20.10 -8.03
N LEU A 101 -12.01 20.90 -9.09
CA LEU A 101 -13.16 21.50 -9.73
C LEU A 101 -13.37 20.86 -11.10
N ARG A 102 -14.57 20.31 -11.33
CA ARG A 102 -14.91 19.72 -12.62
C ARG A 102 -15.56 20.75 -13.56
N GLY A 103 -15.60 20.43 -14.88
CA GLY A 103 -16.22 21.28 -15.89
C GLY A 103 -15.45 22.55 -16.27
N MET A 104 -14.30 22.80 -15.65
CA MET A 104 -13.56 24.05 -15.84
C MET A 104 -12.85 24.16 -17.20
N ARG A 105 -12.68 23.06 -17.94
CA ARG A 105 -11.99 23.09 -19.25
C ARG A 105 -12.76 23.82 -20.32
N ASP A 106 -14.07 23.84 -20.25
CA ASP A 106 -14.94 24.55 -21.20
C ASP A 106 -15.01 26.06 -20.90
N THR A 107 -14.82 26.41 -19.61
CA THR A 107 -14.95 27.79 -19.11
C THR A 107 -13.59 28.49 -19.04
N TYR A 108 -12.52 27.78 -18.75
CA TYR A 108 -11.18 28.35 -18.57
C TYR A 108 -10.21 27.89 -19.65
N LYS A 109 -9.42 28.86 -20.17
CA LYS A 109 -8.33 28.55 -21.09
C LYS A 109 -7.20 27.82 -20.35
N LEU A 110 -6.58 26.86 -21.02
CA LEU A 110 -5.44 26.10 -20.49
C LEU A 110 -4.36 27.06 -19.92
N GLY A 111 -3.94 26.77 -18.69
CA GLY A 111 -2.92 27.55 -17.99
C GLY A 111 -3.41 28.86 -17.34
N ARG A 112 -4.71 29.18 -17.42
CA ARG A 112 -5.28 30.30 -16.67
C ARG A 112 -6.09 29.80 -15.48
N PRO A 113 -5.74 30.22 -14.25
CA PRO A 113 -6.60 29.97 -13.10
C PRO A 113 -7.88 30.82 -13.20
N PRO A 114 -8.97 30.42 -12.51
CA PRO A 114 -10.17 31.24 -12.37
C PRO A 114 -9.85 32.64 -11.82
N SER A 115 -10.58 33.64 -12.25
CA SER A 115 -10.46 34.99 -11.71
C SER A 115 -10.95 35.03 -10.28
N ALA A 116 -10.26 35.78 -9.41
CA ALA A 116 -10.68 35.99 -8.05
C ALA A 116 -12.10 36.64 -8.03
N GLY A 117 -13.07 36.02 -7.38
CA GLY A 117 -14.45 36.52 -7.27
C GLY A 117 -15.52 35.72 -8.00
N GLU A 118 -15.15 34.70 -8.78
CA GLU A 118 -16.13 33.74 -9.31
C GLU A 118 -16.53 32.75 -8.23
N GLU A 119 -17.83 32.42 -8.11
CA GLU A 119 -18.33 31.45 -7.12
C GLU A 119 -17.89 30.03 -7.47
N LEU A 120 -16.66 29.67 -7.08
CA LEU A 120 -16.03 28.37 -7.34
C LEU A 120 -16.39 27.29 -6.33
N ALA A 121 -17.11 27.65 -5.27
CA ALA A 121 -17.26 26.79 -4.10
C ALA A 121 -18.32 25.69 -4.24
N GLN A 122 -19.20 25.75 -5.25
CA GLN A 122 -20.36 24.84 -5.31
C GLN A 122 -20.05 23.46 -5.90
N ASP A 123 -18.96 23.33 -6.67
CA ASP A 123 -18.60 22.08 -7.37
C ASP A 123 -17.22 21.55 -6.99
N MET A 124 -16.71 21.94 -5.82
CA MET A 124 -15.42 21.46 -5.32
C MET A 124 -15.57 20.08 -4.71
N GLU A 125 -14.83 19.12 -5.24
CA GLU A 125 -14.78 17.73 -4.75
C GLU A 125 -13.49 17.46 -4.01
N ASP A 126 -13.58 16.76 -2.88
CA ASP A 126 -12.42 16.14 -2.24
C ASP A 126 -11.98 14.95 -3.10
N TYR A 127 -10.80 15.08 -3.73
CA TYR A 127 -10.29 14.06 -4.66
C TYR A 127 -9.99 12.73 -3.97
N LEU A 128 -9.57 12.75 -2.69
CA LEU A 128 -9.34 11.54 -1.93
C LEU A 128 -10.65 10.79 -1.70
N PHE A 129 -11.65 11.46 -1.15
CA PHE A 129 -12.95 10.84 -0.84
C PHE A 129 -13.66 10.34 -2.10
N THR A 130 -13.63 11.11 -3.18
CA THR A 130 -14.24 10.69 -4.45
C THR A 130 -13.61 9.41 -4.99
N ASN A 131 -12.30 9.23 -4.83
CA ASN A 131 -11.61 8.02 -5.28
C ASN A 131 -11.76 6.81 -4.33
N LEU A 132 -12.32 6.99 -3.14
CA LEU A 132 -12.68 5.91 -2.22
C LEU A 132 -14.12 5.41 -2.42
N VAL A 133 -14.84 5.93 -3.42
CA VAL A 133 -16.16 5.45 -3.83
C VAL A 133 -16.03 4.64 -5.12
N ASP A 134 -16.50 3.39 -5.09
CA ASP A 134 -16.59 2.60 -6.31
C ASP A 134 -17.76 3.07 -7.18
N GLY A 135 -17.46 3.49 -8.41
CA GLY A 135 -18.45 4.03 -9.34
C GLY A 135 -19.47 3.02 -9.88
N VAL A 136 -19.25 1.71 -9.68
CA VAL A 136 -20.16 0.64 -10.11
C VAL A 136 -21.17 0.30 -9.01
N SER A 137 -20.69 0.07 -7.79
CA SER A 137 -21.57 -0.23 -6.64
C SER A 137 -22.12 1.02 -5.96
N GLY A 138 -21.50 2.19 -6.16
CA GLY A 138 -21.81 3.43 -5.47
C GLY A 138 -21.41 3.42 -3.99
N MET A 139 -20.61 2.45 -3.56
CA MET A 139 -20.23 2.25 -2.16
C MET A 139 -18.85 2.81 -1.87
N PHE A 140 -18.69 3.41 -0.69
CA PHE A 140 -17.38 3.65 -0.10
C PHE A 140 -16.66 2.33 0.18
N MET A 141 -15.33 2.34 0.16
CA MET A 141 -14.53 1.14 0.47
C MET A 141 -14.91 0.57 1.84
N ALA A 142 -15.14 1.40 2.85
CA ALA A 142 -15.63 0.98 4.16
C ALA A 142 -16.98 0.24 4.10
N GLN A 143 -17.90 0.70 3.26
CA GLN A 143 -19.20 0.05 3.07
C GLN A 143 -19.08 -1.32 2.38
N THR A 144 -18.07 -1.51 1.51
CA THR A 144 -17.79 -2.85 0.95
C THR A 144 -17.28 -3.82 2.01
N SER A 145 -16.56 -3.33 3.02
CA SER A 145 -16.18 -4.12 4.20
C SER A 145 -17.40 -4.45 5.07
N ASP A 146 -18.27 -3.49 5.33
CA ASP A 146 -19.53 -3.72 6.07
C ASP A 146 -20.41 -4.77 5.38
N GLU A 147 -20.55 -4.70 4.06
CA GLU A 147 -21.31 -5.69 3.28
C GLU A 147 -20.68 -7.09 3.34
N LEU A 148 -19.34 -7.16 3.28
CA LEU A 148 -18.62 -8.41 3.47
C LEU A 148 -18.87 -8.98 4.88
N CYS A 149 -18.73 -8.16 5.92
CA CYS A 149 -18.97 -8.55 7.32
C CYS A 149 -20.40 -9.07 7.51
N ARG A 150 -21.38 -8.38 6.94
CA ARG A 150 -22.79 -8.81 6.98
C ARG A 150 -22.98 -10.18 6.35
N ARG A 151 -22.35 -10.45 5.18
CA ARG A 151 -22.43 -11.78 4.50
C ARG A 151 -21.72 -12.88 5.27
N LYS A 152 -20.65 -12.54 5.99
CA LYS A 152 -19.80 -13.52 6.70
C LYS A 152 -20.12 -13.64 8.20
N GLY A 153 -21.10 -12.88 8.69
CA GLY A 153 -21.48 -12.89 10.10
C GLY A 153 -20.35 -12.45 11.01
N VAL A 154 -19.67 -11.36 10.64
CA VAL A 154 -18.66 -10.69 11.46
C VAL A 154 -19.34 -9.54 12.19
N GLU A 155 -19.18 -9.50 13.50
CA GLU A 155 -19.76 -8.50 14.38
C GLU A 155 -18.72 -7.42 14.75
N ARG A 156 -19.18 -6.28 15.23
CA ARG A 156 -18.36 -5.14 15.66
C ARG A 156 -17.31 -5.53 16.70
N GLU A 157 -17.69 -6.31 17.69
CA GLU A 157 -16.79 -6.76 18.75
C GLU A 157 -15.60 -7.54 18.21
N GLN A 158 -15.82 -8.46 17.26
CA GLN A 158 -14.76 -9.22 16.61
C GLN A 158 -13.80 -8.33 15.81
N ALA A 159 -14.33 -7.30 15.15
CA ALA A 159 -13.50 -6.32 14.43
C ALA A 159 -12.65 -5.49 15.40
N ASP A 160 -13.21 -5.05 16.52
CA ASP A 160 -12.51 -4.28 17.53
C ASP A 160 -11.46 -5.13 18.29
N GLU A 161 -11.75 -6.41 18.58
CA GLU A 161 -10.78 -7.36 19.15
C GLU A 161 -9.56 -7.54 18.24
N TYR A 162 -9.82 -7.74 16.94
CA TYR A 162 -8.75 -7.85 15.94
C TYR A 162 -7.93 -6.57 15.85
N ALA A 163 -8.59 -5.42 15.78
CA ALA A 163 -7.93 -4.12 15.73
C ALA A 163 -7.05 -3.88 16.97
N ALA A 164 -7.54 -4.19 18.17
CA ALA A 164 -6.75 -4.08 19.41
C ALA A 164 -5.49 -4.94 19.34
N MET A 165 -5.61 -6.16 18.84
CA MET A 165 -4.46 -7.06 18.65
C MET A 165 -3.44 -6.49 17.65
N SER A 166 -3.90 -5.94 16.52
CA SER A 166 -3.04 -5.32 15.50
C SER A 166 -2.27 -4.12 16.07
N HIS A 167 -2.96 -3.22 16.77
CA HIS A 167 -2.32 -2.09 17.46
C HIS A 167 -1.26 -2.54 18.47
N GLN A 168 -1.56 -3.57 19.29
CA GLN A 168 -0.62 -4.09 20.29
C GLN A 168 0.60 -4.74 19.66
N ARG A 169 0.44 -5.46 18.54
CA ARG A 169 1.57 -6.03 17.78
C ARG A 169 2.49 -4.96 17.23
N THR A 170 1.93 -3.91 16.66
CA THR A 170 2.73 -2.77 16.18
C THR A 170 3.46 -2.07 17.33
N GLU A 171 2.80 -1.85 18.48
CA GLU A 171 3.44 -1.29 19.67
C GLU A 171 4.59 -2.16 20.17
N ALA A 172 4.42 -3.47 20.20
CA ALA A 172 5.47 -4.40 20.55
C ALA A 172 6.64 -4.37 19.57
N SER A 173 6.37 -4.31 18.26
CA SER A 173 7.37 -4.21 17.21
C SER A 173 8.17 -2.90 17.28
N VAL A 174 7.51 -1.78 17.54
CA VAL A 174 8.18 -0.49 17.78
C VAL A 174 9.09 -0.58 19.01
N SER A 175 8.58 -1.16 20.12
CA SER A 175 9.31 -1.27 21.38
C SER A 175 10.50 -2.22 21.31
N SER A 176 10.46 -3.24 20.48
CA SER A 176 11.54 -4.21 20.28
C SER A 176 12.67 -3.72 19.38
N GLY A 177 12.48 -2.57 18.67
CA GLY A 177 13.44 -2.06 17.69
C GLY A 177 13.41 -2.79 16.34
N THR A 178 12.40 -3.63 16.07
CA THR A 178 12.26 -4.32 14.77
C THR A 178 12.20 -3.36 13.61
N TRP A 179 11.54 -2.22 13.77
CA TRP A 179 11.43 -1.17 12.75
C TRP A 179 12.77 -0.57 12.31
N GLU A 180 13.80 -0.57 13.15
CA GLU A 180 15.13 -0.07 12.80
C GLU A 180 15.78 -0.87 11.66
N GLN A 181 15.36 -2.13 11.49
CA GLN A 181 15.86 -2.99 10.42
C GLN A 181 15.18 -2.73 9.07
N GLU A 182 13.96 -2.21 9.08
CA GLU A 182 13.14 -2.05 7.87
C GLU A 182 12.94 -0.59 7.47
N VAL A 183 12.72 0.29 8.43
CA VAL A 183 12.43 1.70 8.17
C VAL A 183 13.71 2.48 7.89
N VAL A 184 13.66 3.28 6.84
CA VAL A 184 14.68 4.27 6.54
C VAL A 184 14.24 5.60 7.12
N PRO A 185 15.01 6.21 8.03
CA PRO A 185 14.67 7.50 8.60
C PRO A 185 14.47 8.58 7.53
N VAL A 186 13.38 9.33 7.63
CA VAL A 186 13.08 10.45 6.74
C VAL A 186 13.60 11.73 7.38
N GLU A 187 14.48 12.45 6.67
CA GLU A 187 15.03 13.72 7.10
C GLU A 187 14.23 14.87 6.49
N ALA A 188 13.74 15.76 7.33
CA ALA A 188 13.07 16.99 6.91
C ALA A 188 14.07 17.98 6.25
N ALA A 189 13.54 19.02 5.60
CA ALA A 189 14.36 19.99 4.88
C ALA A 189 15.32 20.79 5.78
N ASP A 190 15.04 20.87 7.06
CA ASP A 190 15.88 21.53 8.08
C ASP A 190 16.94 20.59 8.70
N GLY A 191 17.00 19.32 8.26
CA GLY A 191 17.94 18.33 8.75
C GLY A 191 17.48 17.56 9.98
N THR A 192 16.27 17.80 10.47
CA THR A 192 15.69 16.98 11.54
C THR A 192 15.26 15.63 11.02
N VAL A 193 15.43 14.56 11.81
CA VAL A 193 14.88 13.23 11.49
C VAL A 193 13.41 13.21 11.89
N ASP A 194 12.55 13.04 10.91
CA ASP A 194 11.12 13.23 11.07
C ASP A 194 10.43 11.91 11.42
N HIS A 195 10.77 10.82 10.73
CA HIS A 195 10.14 9.52 10.91
C HIS A 195 11.18 8.41 11.02
N THR A 196 11.03 7.57 12.04
CA THR A 196 11.90 6.41 12.31
C THR A 196 11.13 5.12 12.48
N HIS A 197 9.82 5.17 12.57
CA HIS A 197 8.93 4.03 12.76
C HIS A 197 7.51 4.38 12.28
N GLU A 198 6.59 3.43 12.36
CA GLU A 198 5.16 3.65 12.16
C GLU A 198 4.60 4.61 13.23
N ASP A 199 4.09 5.76 12.82
CA ASP A 199 3.64 6.84 13.70
C ASP A 199 2.12 7.04 13.72
N HIS A 200 1.37 6.26 12.92
CA HIS A 200 -0.09 6.37 12.84
C HIS A 200 -0.80 5.57 13.94
N VAL A 201 -0.16 4.54 14.45
CA VAL A 201 -0.75 3.67 15.48
C VAL A 201 -0.85 4.40 16.82
N VAL A 202 -2.04 4.40 17.40
CA VAL A 202 -2.27 4.96 18.75
C VAL A 202 -1.80 3.96 19.79
N LEU A 203 -0.73 4.31 20.50
CA LEU A 203 -0.17 3.48 21.55
C LEU A 203 -1.15 3.30 22.73
N GLY A 204 -1.15 2.13 23.34
CA GLY A 204 -2.07 1.80 24.45
C GLY A 204 -3.52 1.58 24.02
N THR A 205 -3.78 1.32 22.74
CA THR A 205 -5.12 1.01 22.25
C THR A 205 -5.64 -0.29 22.86
N THR A 206 -6.85 -0.26 23.40
CA THR A 206 -7.52 -1.40 24.03
C THR A 206 -8.90 -1.64 23.40
N LEU A 207 -9.45 -2.84 23.60
CA LEU A 207 -10.80 -3.17 23.19
C LEU A 207 -11.83 -2.20 23.80
N GLU A 208 -11.64 -1.78 25.06
CA GLU A 208 -12.53 -0.82 25.72
C GLU A 208 -12.55 0.53 25.02
N THR A 209 -11.37 1.05 24.65
CA THR A 209 -11.27 2.33 23.91
C THR A 209 -11.88 2.23 22.53
N LEU A 210 -11.68 1.11 21.82
CA LEU A 210 -12.24 0.90 20.48
C LEU A 210 -13.74 0.77 20.48
N SER A 211 -14.32 0.04 21.44
CA SER A 211 -15.76 -0.17 21.55
C SER A 211 -16.53 1.12 21.77
N GLY A 212 -15.92 2.13 22.39
CA GLY A 212 -16.47 3.47 22.59
C GLY A 212 -16.49 4.35 21.34
N LEU A 213 -15.82 3.97 20.25
CA LEU A 213 -15.74 4.78 19.05
C LEU A 213 -17.02 4.71 18.21
N ARG A 214 -17.45 5.89 17.72
CA ARG A 214 -18.60 5.98 16.82
C ARG A 214 -18.26 5.45 15.42
N THR A 215 -19.26 4.90 14.77
CA THR A 215 -19.19 4.53 13.35
C THR A 215 -19.37 5.75 12.45
N HIS A 216 -18.71 5.75 11.28
CA HIS A 216 -18.72 6.88 10.34
C HIS A 216 -19.66 6.68 9.14
N PHE A 217 -19.96 5.41 8.77
CA PHE A 217 -20.68 5.07 7.54
C PHE A 217 -22.13 4.61 7.79
N GLY A 218 -22.74 5.10 8.85
CA GLY A 218 -24.12 4.84 9.22
C GLY A 218 -24.27 3.96 10.48
N PRO A 219 -25.53 3.81 10.98
CA PRO A 219 -25.77 3.16 12.28
C PRO A 219 -25.50 1.65 12.30
N HIS A 220 -25.40 1.03 11.14
CA HIS A 220 -25.12 -0.41 10.99
C HIS A 220 -23.68 -0.69 10.54
N SER A 221 -22.85 0.33 10.38
CA SER A 221 -21.45 0.17 10.02
C SER A 221 -20.66 -0.37 11.22
N LEU A 222 -19.71 -1.28 10.94
CA LEU A 222 -18.73 -1.75 11.92
C LEU A 222 -17.49 -0.86 11.94
N VAL A 223 -17.29 -0.06 10.88
CA VAL A 223 -16.07 0.70 10.65
C VAL A 223 -16.02 1.96 11.51
N THR A 224 -14.90 2.11 12.21
CA THR A 224 -14.57 3.28 13.05
C THR A 224 -13.15 3.78 12.72
N ALA A 225 -12.78 4.92 13.27
CA ALA A 225 -11.41 5.42 13.14
C ALA A 225 -10.34 4.51 13.77
N GLY A 226 -10.72 3.65 14.72
CA GLY A 226 -9.78 2.77 15.42
C GLY A 226 -9.66 1.36 14.83
N ASN A 227 -10.54 0.96 13.90
CA ASN A 227 -10.55 -0.36 13.29
C ASN A 227 -10.49 -0.31 11.75
N ALA A 228 -10.08 0.83 11.20
CA ALA A 228 -9.79 1.05 9.80
C ALA A 228 -8.34 1.52 9.63
N SER A 229 -7.69 1.16 8.52
CA SER A 229 -6.37 1.72 8.21
C SER A 229 -6.47 3.23 7.96
N GLY A 230 -5.40 3.96 8.31
CA GLY A 230 -5.37 5.41 8.18
C GLY A 230 -5.17 5.88 6.74
N VAL A 231 -5.46 7.16 6.53
CA VAL A 231 -5.04 7.91 5.35
C VAL A 231 -3.63 8.42 5.61
N VAL A 232 -2.64 7.74 5.07
CA VAL A 232 -1.22 7.95 5.42
C VAL A 232 -0.35 8.14 4.19
N ASP A 233 0.84 8.68 4.40
CA ASP A 233 1.90 8.78 3.40
C ASP A 233 2.92 7.68 3.62
N GLY A 234 3.51 7.17 2.54
CA GLY A 234 4.52 6.13 2.68
C GLY A 234 5.16 5.74 1.36
N ALA A 235 6.31 5.07 1.47
CA ALA A 235 6.99 4.47 0.34
C ALA A 235 7.78 3.24 0.79
N ALA A 236 7.80 2.21 -0.05
CA ALA A 236 8.62 1.03 0.14
C ALA A 236 9.19 0.54 -1.19
N ALA A 237 10.36 -0.07 -1.16
CA ALA A 237 10.97 -0.64 -2.35
C ALA A 237 11.77 -1.89 -2.01
N VAL A 238 11.79 -2.82 -2.96
CA VAL A 238 12.60 -4.05 -2.95
C VAL A 238 13.36 -4.18 -4.25
N VAL A 239 14.48 -4.89 -4.22
CA VAL A 239 15.21 -5.31 -5.43
C VAL A 239 14.82 -6.75 -5.75
N VAL A 240 14.34 -6.97 -6.97
CA VAL A 240 14.00 -8.29 -7.50
C VAL A 240 15.05 -8.66 -8.52
N LYS A 241 15.72 -9.81 -8.33
CA LYS A 241 16.76 -10.30 -9.23
C LYS A 241 16.42 -11.68 -9.77
N SER A 242 16.95 -12.01 -10.96
CA SER A 242 16.99 -13.41 -11.38
C SER A 242 17.90 -14.22 -10.44
N ALA A 243 17.62 -15.52 -10.28
CA ALA A 243 18.41 -16.37 -9.40
C ALA A 243 19.88 -16.43 -9.83
N SER A 244 20.13 -16.50 -11.15
CA SER A 244 21.48 -16.49 -11.72
C SER A 244 22.23 -15.19 -11.46
N ARG A 245 21.54 -14.06 -11.52
CA ARG A 245 22.14 -12.76 -11.22
C ARG A 245 22.44 -12.59 -9.74
N ALA A 246 21.52 -12.99 -8.84
CA ALA A 246 21.76 -12.96 -7.41
C ALA A 246 22.98 -13.83 -7.01
N GLU A 247 23.09 -15.04 -7.58
CA GLU A 247 24.24 -15.91 -7.37
C GLU A 247 25.55 -15.29 -7.89
N ALA A 248 25.54 -14.71 -9.09
CA ALA A 248 26.70 -14.06 -9.69
C ALA A 248 27.18 -12.82 -8.90
N ASP A 249 26.23 -12.06 -8.34
CA ASP A 249 26.51 -10.88 -7.50
C ASP A 249 26.92 -11.27 -6.06
N GLY A 250 26.75 -12.55 -5.67
CA GLY A 250 27.01 -13.02 -4.32
C GLY A 250 25.98 -12.55 -3.29
N ASP A 251 24.77 -12.25 -3.74
CA ASP A 251 23.67 -11.81 -2.86
C ASP A 251 23.12 -12.97 -2.03
N GLU A 252 22.63 -12.64 -0.85
CA GLU A 252 21.85 -13.53 0.01
C GLU A 252 20.37 -13.10 -0.03
N PRO A 253 19.52 -13.73 -0.88
CA PRO A 253 18.13 -13.31 -1.03
C PRO A 253 17.31 -13.52 0.24
N LEU A 254 16.50 -12.52 0.63
CA LEU A 254 15.56 -12.64 1.74
C LEU A 254 14.49 -13.70 1.49
N SER A 255 14.04 -13.84 0.23
CA SER A 255 13.01 -14.79 -0.15
C SER A 255 13.00 -15.03 -1.66
N ARG A 256 12.26 -16.05 -2.10
CA ARG A 256 11.97 -16.34 -3.50
C ARG A 256 10.50 -16.18 -3.80
N ILE A 257 10.15 -15.47 -4.87
CA ILE A 257 8.77 -15.37 -5.36
C ILE A 257 8.42 -16.69 -6.05
N VAL A 258 7.44 -17.41 -5.49
CA VAL A 258 7.03 -18.73 -5.98
C VAL A 258 5.87 -18.60 -6.96
N SER A 259 4.85 -17.85 -6.60
CA SER A 259 3.64 -17.68 -7.40
C SER A 259 2.90 -16.40 -7.04
N TRP A 260 1.86 -16.10 -7.79
CA TRP A 260 0.93 -15.00 -7.49
C TRP A 260 -0.47 -15.30 -8.02
N GLY A 261 -1.48 -14.69 -7.37
CA GLY A 261 -2.86 -14.72 -7.77
C GLY A 261 -3.45 -13.33 -7.94
N VAL A 262 -4.10 -13.08 -9.08
CA VAL A 262 -4.89 -11.87 -9.32
C VAL A 262 -6.29 -12.31 -9.73
N VAL A 263 -7.30 -11.75 -9.09
CA VAL A 263 -8.70 -12.09 -9.32
C VAL A 263 -9.55 -10.83 -9.42
N GLY A 264 -10.65 -10.92 -10.15
CA GLY A 264 -11.76 -9.97 -10.07
C GLY A 264 -12.90 -10.58 -9.27
N LEU A 265 -13.71 -9.76 -8.63
CA LEU A 265 -14.87 -10.18 -7.87
C LEU A 265 -15.98 -9.13 -7.90
N GLU A 266 -17.09 -9.43 -7.27
CA GLU A 266 -18.22 -8.52 -7.12
C GLU A 266 -17.78 -7.20 -6.45
N PRO A 267 -18.02 -6.01 -7.05
CA PRO A 267 -17.55 -4.75 -6.51
C PRO A 267 -18.03 -4.47 -5.09
N SER A 268 -19.25 -4.85 -4.74
CA SER A 268 -19.84 -4.60 -3.41
C SER A 268 -19.12 -5.33 -2.26
N ILE A 269 -18.31 -6.35 -2.58
CA ILE A 269 -17.50 -7.09 -1.60
C ILE A 269 -16.02 -7.11 -2.01
N MET A 270 -15.52 -6.03 -2.58
CA MET A 270 -14.11 -5.86 -2.95
C MET A 270 -13.17 -6.28 -1.80
N ALA A 271 -13.56 -6.01 -0.58
CA ALA A 271 -12.84 -6.35 0.64
C ALA A 271 -12.55 -7.86 0.82
N TYR A 272 -13.24 -8.75 0.09
CA TYR A 272 -13.01 -10.21 0.08
C TYR A 272 -11.83 -10.65 -0.80
N GLY A 273 -11.25 -9.74 -1.60
CA GLY A 273 -10.18 -10.02 -2.56
C GLY A 273 -9.02 -10.87 -2.07
N PRO A 274 -8.53 -10.71 -0.81
CA PRO A 274 -7.44 -11.52 -0.27
C PRO A 274 -7.68 -13.03 -0.33
N VAL A 275 -8.90 -13.50 -0.10
CA VAL A 275 -9.20 -14.94 -0.07
C VAL A 275 -9.01 -15.60 -1.46
N PRO A 276 -9.75 -15.23 -2.52
CA PRO A 276 -9.62 -15.89 -3.80
C PRO A 276 -8.26 -15.64 -4.48
N SER A 277 -7.59 -14.51 -4.21
CA SER A 277 -6.26 -14.26 -4.76
C SER A 277 -5.20 -15.14 -4.10
N SER A 278 -5.23 -15.30 -2.78
CA SER A 278 -4.35 -16.20 -2.05
C SER A 278 -4.55 -17.66 -2.45
N LEU A 279 -5.80 -18.14 -2.50
CA LEU A 279 -6.10 -19.51 -2.94
C LEU A 279 -5.57 -19.78 -4.34
N LYS A 280 -5.72 -18.83 -5.26
CA LYS A 280 -5.17 -18.93 -6.62
C LYS A 280 -3.64 -18.98 -6.65
N ALA A 281 -2.96 -18.21 -5.78
CA ALA A 281 -1.51 -18.25 -5.67
C ALA A 281 -1.03 -19.59 -5.10
N ILE A 282 -1.67 -20.06 -4.04
CA ILE A 282 -1.38 -21.34 -3.38
C ILE A 282 -1.58 -22.51 -4.36
N GLU A 283 -2.69 -22.55 -5.10
CA GLU A 283 -2.97 -23.56 -6.13
C GLU A 283 -1.86 -23.59 -7.18
N LYS A 284 -1.45 -22.43 -7.70
CA LYS A 284 -0.35 -22.33 -8.67
C LYS A 284 1.00 -22.80 -8.13
N ALA A 285 1.22 -22.66 -6.85
CA ALA A 285 2.42 -23.15 -6.16
C ALA A 285 2.38 -24.67 -5.94
N GLY A 286 1.23 -25.31 -6.13
CA GLY A 286 1.01 -26.74 -5.81
C GLY A 286 0.96 -26.99 -4.30
N LEU A 287 0.57 -25.97 -3.52
CA LEU A 287 0.48 -25.99 -2.07
C LEU A 287 -0.98 -26.01 -1.60
N SER A 288 -1.16 -26.23 -0.31
CA SER A 288 -2.41 -26.06 0.42
C SER A 288 -2.31 -24.90 1.43
N VAL A 289 -3.44 -24.45 1.96
CA VAL A 289 -3.47 -23.39 2.98
C VAL A 289 -2.64 -23.77 4.22
N SER A 290 -2.65 -25.06 4.60
CA SER A 290 -1.90 -25.56 5.74
C SER A 290 -0.38 -25.63 5.54
N ASP A 291 0.11 -25.40 4.33
CA ASP A 291 1.55 -25.36 4.03
C ASP A 291 2.12 -23.93 4.16
N ILE A 292 1.28 -22.96 4.53
CA ILE A 292 1.68 -21.57 4.69
C ILE A 292 1.91 -21.27 6.17
N ASP A 293 3.12 -20.97 6.52
CA ASP A 293 3.53 -20.70 7.91
C ASP A 293 3.18 -19.28 8.38
N LEU A 294 3.24 -18.29 7.49
CA LEU A 294 2.99 -16.88 7.80
C LEU A 294 2.14 -16.22 6.71
N TRP A 295 1.28 -15.31 7.14
CA TRP A 295 0.37 -14.56 6.29
C TRP A 295 0.50 -13.07 6.54
N GLU A 296 0.61 -12.30 5.46
CA GLU A 296 0.47 -10.85 5.48
C GLU A 296 -0.79 -10.46 4.70
N ILE A 297 -1.79 -9.96 5.40
CA ILE A 297 -3.07 -9.52 4.83
C ILE A 297 -3.24 -8.05 5.11
N ASN A 298 -3.42 -7.24 4.05
CA ASN A 298 -3.67 -5.81 4.21
C ASN A 298 -4.95 -5.60 5.04
N GLU A 299 -4.83 -4.89 6.15
CA GLU A 299 -5.88 -4.58 7.10
C GLU A 299 -6.58 -3.27 6.73
N ALA A 300 -7.17 -3.21 5.52
CA ALA A 300 -7.92 -2.02 5.14
C ALA A 300 -9.00 -1.71 6.18
N PHE A 301 -9.64 -2.77 6.70
CA PHE A 301 -10.60 -2.73 7.80
C PHE A 301 -10.46 -4.01 8.63
N ALA A 302 -10.49 -3.90 9.95
CA ALA A 302 -10.36 -5.05 10.83
C ALA A 302 -11.45 -6.11 10.57
N GLY A 303 -12.70 -5.70 10.38
CA GLY A 303 -13.78 -6.63 10.03
C GLY A 303 -13.53 -7.39 8.71
N GLN A 304 -12.93 -6.74 7.72
CA GLN A 304 -12.51 -7.38 6.47
C GLN A 304 -11.42 -8.44 6.74
N ALA A 305 -10.41 -8.11 7.55
CA ALA A 305 -9.35 -9.04 7.89
C ALA A 305 -9.93 -10.28 8.61
N VAL A 306 -10.78 -10.07 9.62
CA VAL A 306 -11.50 -11.16 10.32
C VAL A 306 -12.27 -12.05 9.35
N ALA A 307 -13.04 -11.48 8.41
CA ALA A 307 -13.79 -12.24 7.43
C ALA A 307 -12.88 -13.09 6.53
N CYS A 308 -11.76 -12.53 6.09
CA CYS A 308 -10.79 -13.23 5.23
C CYS A 308 -10.08 -14.36 5.99
N ILE A 309 -9.61 -14.10 7.20
CA ILE A 309 -8.92 -15.08 8.06
C ILE A 309 -9.85 -16.26 8.36
N LYS A 310 -11.11 -15.97 8.73
CA LYS A 310 -12.13 -16.99 8.98
C LYS A 310 -12.38 -17.89 7.77
N ASP A 311 -12.50 -17.30 6.57
CA ASP A 311 -12.77 -18.06 5.35
C ASP A 311 -11.55 -18.85 4.86
N LEU A 312 -10.33 -18.35 5.09
CA LEU A 312 -9.11 -19.10 4.83
C LEU A 312 -8.89 -20.23 5.84
N GLY A 313 -9.56 -20.20 7.00
CA GLY A 313 -9.42 -21.19 8.06
C GLY A 313 -8.06 -21.16 8.75
N ILE A 314 -7.44 -19.96 8.85
CA ILE A 314 -6.10 -19.77 9.43
C ILE A 314 -6.17 -19.14 10.83
N SER A 315 -5.12 -19.35 11.64
CA SER A 315 -5.03 -18.78 12.99
C SER A 315 -4.54 -17.33 12.93
N TYR A 316 -5.03 -16.50 13.84
CA TYR A 316 -4.48 -15.16 14.08
C TYR A 316 -3.00 -15.17 14.46
N ASP A 317 -2.49 -16.27 15.03
CA ASP A 317 -1.09 -16.39 15.47
C ASP A 317 -0.07 -16.39 14.33
N ILE A 318 -0.52 -16.56 13.10
CA ILE A 318 0.32 -16.60 11.89
C ILE A 318 -0.02 -15.51 10.90
N VAL A 319 -0.86 -14.54 11.29
CA VAL A 319 -1.28 -13.42 10.42
C VAL A 319 -0.76 -12.12 10.99
N ASN A 320 -0.01 -11.36 10.20
CA ASN A 320 0.48 -10.01 10.54
C ASN A 320 1.15 -9.96 11.92
N ILE A 321 2.17 -10.81 12.15
CA ILE A 321 2.84 -10.99 13.46
C ILE A 321 4.16 -10.21 13.53
#